data_e0a284448644371883c33a12749650eb
#
_entry.id   e0a284448644371883c33a12749650eb
#
_cell.length_a   1.000
_cell.length_b   1.000
_cell.length_c   1.000
_cell.angle_alpha   90.00
_cell.angle_beta   90.00
_cell.angle_gamma   90.00
#
_symmetry.space_group_name_H-M   'P 1'
#
loop_
_entity.id
_entity.type
_entity.pdbx_description
1 polymer ?
#
loop_
_entity_poly.entity_id
_entity_poly.type
_entity_poly.pdbx_seq_one_letter_code
_entity_poly.pdbx_strand_id
1 'polypeptide(L)'
;DKIIQKFLEDNSLQGSLPDVSFNNAEELGSGKELVDKVSGLIGVFQNPAIDFRYNRASGDDIIGDAYEYFMMKFAQESGKSKGQFYTPSEVSRTIARLIGIGEIKESLNKKWTIYDPACGSGSLLIRAVDEAPLDEDGDPFVSIFGQEKDRSTAGLAKMNLILHQKGTGEIHSGNTLQNPCYLDAHGQ
;
A
#
# COMPACT_ATOMS: atom_id res chain seq x y z
N ASP A 1 -1.64 15.69 -15.66
CA ASP A 1 -0.39 15.71 -14.88
C ASP A 1 -0.44 16.74 -13.73
N LYS A 2 -0.70 18.04 -14.00
CA LYS A 2 -0.75 19.09 -12.95
C LYS A 2 -1.78 18.83 -11.85
N ILE A 3 -2.94 18.25 -12.20
CA ILE A 3 -4.01 17.93 -11.23
C ILE A 3 -3.54 16.82 -10.28
N ILE A 4 -2.90 15.79 -10.83
CA ILE A 4 -2.36 14.67 -10.03
C ILE A 4 -1.24 15.17 -9.11
N GLN A 5 -0.31 15.97 -9.63
CA GLN A 5 0.76 16.56 -8.82
C GLN A 5 0.19 17.39 -7.67
N LYS A 6 -0.77 18.25 -7.95
CA LYS A 6 -1.42 19.05 -6.89
C LYS A 6 -2.15 18.18 -5.87
N PHE A 7 -2.86 17.13 -6.31
CA PHE A 7 -3.50 16.17 -5.42
C PHE A 7 -2.50 15.49 -4.48
N LEU A 8 -1.34 15.06 -5.02
CA LEU A 8 -0.28 14.45 -4.23
C LEU A 8 0.33 15.43 -3.22
N GLU A 9 0.51 16.70 -3.61
CA GLU A 9 1.00 17.76 -2.73
C GLU A 9 0.00 18.03 -1.58
N ASP A 10 -1.26 18.26 -1.93
CA ASP A 10 -2.32 18.61 -0.97
C ASP A 10 -2.59 17.47 0.06
N ASN A 11 -2.22 16.21 -0.28
CA ASN A 11 -2.42 15.05 0.58
C ASN A 11 -1.10 14.47 1.15
N SER A 12 0.02 15.16 1.02
CA SER A 12 1.36 14.70 1.46
C SER A 12 1.78 13.35 0.89
N LEU A 13 1.37 13.08 -0.34
CA LEU A 13 1.61 11.82 -1.07
C LEU A 13 2.75 11.90 -2.10
N GLN A 14 3.60 12.93 -2.02
CA GLN A 14 4.72 13.10 -2.94
C GLN A 14 5.65 11.89 -2.89
N GLY A 15 5.95 11.34 -4.07
CA GLY A 15 6.77 10.14 -4.22
C GLY A 15 6.07 8.82 -3.88
N SER A 16 4.76 8.84 -3.57
CA SER A 16 3.95 7.64 -3.38
C SER A 16 3.45 7.03 -4.68
N LEU A 17 3.38 7.82 -5.73
CA LEU A 17 3.08 7.33 -7.08
C LEU A 17 4.32 7.48 -7.97
N PRO A 18 4.55 6.55 -8.90
CA PRO A 18 5.53 6.76 -9.96
C PRO A 18 5.16 8.01 -10.76
N ASP A 19 6.16 8.66 -11.35
CA ASP A 19 5.93 9.77 -12.27
C ASP A 19 5.21 9.25 -13.53
N VAL A 20 3.89 9.23 -13.47
CA VAL A 20 3.04 8.83 -14.59
C VAL A 20 2.67 10.07 -15.37
N SER A 21 3.07 10.12 -16.62
CA SER A 21 2.65 11.14 -17.56
C SER A 21 1.62 10.59 -18.55
N PHE A 22 0.40 11.09 -18.47
CA PHE A 22 -0.64 10.76 -19.46
C PHE A 22 -0.36 11.38 -20.84
N ASN A 23 0.75 12.10 -21.01
CA ASN A 23 1.22 12.64 -22.28
C ASN A 23 2.47 11.90 -22.79
N ASN A 24 2.86 10.79 -22.18
CA ASN A 24 4.03 10.02 -22.60
C ASN A 24 3.71 9.26 -23.91
N ALA A 25 4.22 9.78 -25.02
CA ALA A 25 3.97 9.21 -26.34
C ALA A 25 4.67 7.84 -26.55
N GLU A 26 5.74 7.54 -25.81
CA GLU A 26 6.45 6.26 -25.90
C GLU A 26 5.62 5.12 -25.31
N GLU A 27 4.88 5.39 -24.24
CA GLU A 27 4.06 4.38 -23.53
C GLU A 27 2.61 4.34 -24.04
N LEU A 28 2.03 5.50 -24.30
CA LEU A 28 0.60 5.63 -24.63
C LEU A 28 0.33 5.79 -26.13
N GLY A 29 1.36 5.97 -26.94
CA GLY A 29 1.23 6.33 -28.35
C GLY A 29 0.98 7.83 -28.54
N SER A 30 0.76 8.26 -29.77
CA SER A 30 0.58 9.68 -30.11
C SER A 30 -0.71 9.93 -30.89
N GLY A 31 -1.17 11.17 -30.91
CA GLY A 31 -2.33 11.58 -31.67
C GLY A 31 -3.61 10.83 -31.27
N LYS A 32 -4.25 10.19 -32.25
CA LYS A 32 -5.52 9.49 -32.06
C LYS A 32 -5.37 8.31 -31.07
N GLU A 33 -4.29 7.56 -31.13
CA GLU A 33 -4.06 6.41 -30.27
C GLU A 33 -4.02 6.80 -28.78
N LEU A 34 -3.30 7.88 -28.44
CA LEU A 34 -3.27 8.44 -27.10
C LEU A 34 -4.69 8.83 -26.63
N VAL A 35 -5.42 9.53 -27.46
CA VAL A 35 -6.79 9.98 -27.14
C VAL A 35 -7.71 8.78 -26.91
N ASP A 36 -7.65 7.78 -27.77
CA ASP A 36 -8.49 6.58 -27.66
C ASP A 36 -8.18 5.80 -26.36
N LYS A 37 -6.90 5.61 -26.01
CA LYS A 37 -6.48 4.93 -24.76
C LYS A 37 -6.94 5.70 -23.52
N VAL A 38 -6.69 7.01 -23.46
CA VAL A 38 -7.07 7.84 -22.31
C VAL A 38 -8.59 7.96 -22.18
N SER A 39 -9.29 8.13 -23.30
CA SER A 39 -10.76 8.16 -23.29
C SER A 39 -11.37 6.83 -22.88
N GLY A 40 -10.79 5.71 -23.32
CA GLY A 40 -11.16 4.37 -22.87
C GLY A 40 -10.99 4.19 -21.37
N LEU A 41 -9.86 4.62 -20.81
CA LEU A 41 -9.61 4.60 -19.38
C LEU A 41 -10.64 5.44 -18.60
N ILE A 42 -10.92 6.65 -19.04
CA ILE A 42 -11.95 7.49 -18.43
C ILE A 42 -13.32 6.81 -18.49
N GLY A 43 -13.68 6.18 -19.61
CA GLY A 43 -14.93 5.44 -19.77
C GLY A 43 -15.06 4.27 -18.78
N VAL A 44 -13.96 3.57 -18.49
CA VAL A 44 -13.94 2.53 -17.44
C VAL A 44 -14.31 3.13 -16.09
N PHE A 45 -13.66 4.21 -15.67
CA PHE A 45 -13.93 4.85 -14.36
C PHE A 45 -15.28 5.58 -14.28
N GLN A 46 -15.90 5.88 -15.40
CA GLN A 46 -17.27 6.45 -15.45
C GLN A 46 -18.36 5.38 -15.30
N ASN A 47 -18.00 4.09 -15.31
CA ASN A 47 -18.98 3.02 -15.13
C ASN A 47 -19.54 3.03 -13.70
N PRO A 48 -20.87 3.15 -13.52
CA PRO A 48 -21.49 3.14 -12.19
C PRO A 48 -21.18 1.88 -11.36
N ALA A 49 -20.88 0.75 -12.02
CA ALA A 49 -20.55 -0.51 -11.35
C ALA A 49 -19.24 -0.46 -10.56
N ILE A 50 -18.35 0.52 -10.85
CA ILE A 50 -17.09 0.73 -10.13
C ILE A 50 -17.08 2.04 -9.34
N ASP A 51 -18.27 2.55 -8.99
CA ASP A 51 -18.40 3.69 -8.10
C ASP A 51 -18.30 3.24 -6.63
N PHE A 52 -17.10 3.24 -6.09
CA PHE A 52 -16.82 2.83 -4.72
C PHE A 52 -17.21 3.84 -3.63
N ARG A 53 -17.74 5.03 -4.00
CA ARG A 53 -18.07 6.09 -3.03
C ARG A 53 -19.14 5.68 -2.03
N TYR A 54 -20.03 4.80 -2.40
CA TYR A 54 -21.19 4.37 -1.61
C TYR A 54 -21.04 2.99 -0.97
N ASN A 55 -20.00 2.23 -1.30
CA ASN A 55 -19.81 0.86 -0.81
C ASN A 55 -19.15 0.76 0.58
N ARG A 56 -18.90 1.88 1.23
CA ARG A 56 -18.36 1.92 2.61
C ARG A 56 -19.38 1.50 3.69
N ALA A 57 -20.64 1.33 3.33
CA ALA A 57 -21.72 1.06 4.30
C ALA A 57 -21.73 -0.37 4.84
N SER A 58 -21.03 -1.32 4.20
CA SER A 58 -20.99 -2.74 4.61
C SER A 58 -19.78 -3.14 5.46
N GLY A 59 -18.82 -2.22 5.67
CA GLY A 59 -17.58 -2.56 6.38
C GLY A 59 -16.56 -3.35 5.56
N ASP A 60 -16.87 -3.63 4.28
CA ASP A 60 -15.95 -4.34 3.38
C ASP A 60 -14.91 -3.37 2.79
N ASP A 61 -13.65 -3.78 2.79
CA ASP A 61 -12.55 -3.02 2.20
C ASP A 61 -12.42 -3.28 0.69
N ILE A 62 -13.48 -2.93 -0.06
CA ILE A 62 -13.57 -3.21 -1.50
C ILE A 62 -12.44 -2.53 -2.29
N ILE A 63 -12.02 -1.34 -1.88
CA ILE A 63 -10.93 -0.61 -2.57
C ILE A 63 -9.60 -1.29 -2.33
N GLY A 64 -9.33 -1.71 -1.09
CA GLY A 64 -8.14 -2.48 -0.75
C GLY A 64 -8.10 -3.83 -1.47
N ASP A 65 -9.21 -4.56 -1.48
CA ASP A 65 -9.31 -5.84 -2.21
C ASP A 65 -9.10 -5.67 -3.72
N ALA A 66 -9.67 -4.61 -4.32
CA ALA A 66 -9.43 -4.30 -5.73
C ALA A 66 -7.96 -3.98 -5.99
N TYR A 67 -7.30 -3.23 -5.08
CA TYR A 67 -5.88 -2.94 -5.18
C TYR A 67 -5.03 -4.21 -5.07
N GLU A 68 -5.30 -5.10 -4.11
CA GLU A 68 -4.62 -6.39 -3.99
C GLU A 68 -4.79 -7.24 -5.25
N TYR A 69 -5.99 -7.26 -5.84
CA TYR A 69 -6.25 -7.96 -7.10
C TYR A 69 -5.38 -7.40 -8.24
N PHE A 70 -5.28 -6.08 -8.38
CA PHE A 70 -4.40 -5.46 -9.38
C PHE A 70 -2.94 -5.80 -9.14
N MET A 71 -2.46 -5.75 -7.89
CA MET A 71 -1.08 -6.11 -7.54
C MET A 71 -0.77 -7.55 -7.90
N MET A 72 -1.70 -8.48 -7.64
CA MET A 72 -1.57 -9.88 -8.06
C MET A 72 -1.47 -10.00 -9.58
N LYS A 73 -2.30 -9.28 -10.33
CA LYS A 73 -2.28 -9.29 -11.80
C LYS A 73 -0.98 -8.73 -12.35
N PHE A 74 -0.51 -7.59 -11.85
CA PHE A 74 0.78 -7.00 -12.25
C PHE A 74 1.96 -7.93 -11.95
N ALA A 75 1.95 -8.60 -10.79
CA ALA A 75 2.97 -9.60 -10.48
C ALA A 75 2.98 -10.78 -11.45
N GLN A 76 1.80 -11.18 -11.96
CA GLN A 76 1.68 -12.25 -12.95
C GLN A 76 2.18 -11.84 -14.35
N GLU A 77 1.90 -10.61 -14.76
CA GLU A 77 2.16 -10.11 -16.12
C GLU A 77 3.58 -9.57 -16.30
N SER A 78 4.17 -8.99 -15.24
CA SER A 78 5.47 -8.31 -15.32
C SER A 78 6.67 -9.24 -15.51
N GLY A 79 6.49 -10.57 -15.42
CA GLY A 79 7.57 -11.56 -15.54
C GLY A 79 8.64 -11.46 -14.44
N LYS A 80 8.56 -10.49 -13.55
CA LYS A 80 9.42 -10.37 -12.38
C LYS A 80 9.02 -11.43 -11.36
N SER A 81 9.95 -11.88 -10.52
CA SER A 81 9.68 -12.96 -9.57
C SER A 81 8.46 -12.59 -8.71
N LYS A 82 7.44 -13.46 -8.75
CA LYS A 82 6.11 -13.23 -8.15
C LYS A 82 6.14 -12.81 -6.68
N GLY A 83 7.16 -13.23 -5.93
CA GLY A 83 7.32 -12.90 -4.52
C GLY A 83 7.91 -11.51 -4.24
N GLN A 84 8.34 -10.77 -5.26
CA GLN A 84 9.00 -9.48 -5.08
C GLN A 84 8.03 -8.33 -4.84
N PHE A 85 6.77 -8.47 -5.28
CA PHE A 85 5.77 -7.39 -5.23
C PHE A 85 4.51 -7.74 -4.45
N TYR A 86 4.20 -9.01 -4.31
CA TYR A 86 2.92 -9.42 -3.73
C TYR A 86 3.07 -10.70 -2.93
N THR A 87 2.61 -10.64 -1.70
CA THR A 87 2.43 -11.82 -0.83
C THR A 87 0.93 -12.06 -0.69
N PRO A 88 0.42 -13.27 -1.02
CA PRO A 88 -0.99 -13.59 -0.86
C PRO A 88 -1.49 -13.31 0.54
N SER A 89 -2.70 -12.76 0.64
CA SER A 89 -3.28 -12.33 1.92
C SER A 89 -3.41 -13.46 2.94
N GLU A 90 -3.65 -14.69 2.48
CA GLU A 90 -3.72 -15.88 3.33
C GLU A 90 -2.37 -16.20 3.98
N VAL A 91 -1.27 -16.01 3.25
CA VAL A 91 0.09 -16.20 3.76
C VAL A 91 0.42 -15.13 4.77
N SER A 92 0.16 -13.86 4.44
CA SER A 92 0.41 -12.72 5.33
C SER A 92 -0.40 -12.84 6.63
N ARG A 93 -1.68 -13.23 6.55
CA ARG A 93 -2.52 -13.47 7.73
C ARG A 93 -2.02 -14.64 8.57
N THR A 94 -1.58 -15.72 7.92
CA THR A 94 -1.02 -16.87 8.64
C THR A 94 0.23 -16.47 9.42
N ILE A 95 1.13 -15.69 8.81
CA ILE A 95 2.34 -15.18 9.47
C ILE A 95 1.95 -14.28 10.66
N ALA A 96 1.04 -13.34 10.47
CA ALA A 96 0.59 -12.43 11.52
C ALA A 96 0.05 -13.19 12.76
N ARG A 97 -0.73 -14.25 12.52
CA ARG A 97 -1.23 -15.13 13.59
C ARG A 97 -0.14 -15.98 14.26
N LEU A 98 0.78 -16.52 13.46
CA LEU A 98 1.88 -17.33 13.99
C LEU A 98 2.81 -16.54 14.93
N ILE A 99 3.05 -15.26 14.64
CA ILE A 99 3.87 -14.41 15.53
C ILE A 99 3.08 -13.82 16.70
N GLY A 100 1.80 -14.17 16.83
CA GLY A 100 0.96 -13.87 18.00
C GLY A 100 0.50 -12.42 18.10
N ILE A 101 0.36 -11.71 16.97
CA ILE A 101 -0.07 -10.30 16.98
C ILE A 101 -1.44 -10.12 17.66
N GLY A 102 -2.39 -11.03 17.45
CA GLY A 102 -3.71 -10.99 18.08
C GLY A 102 -3.70 -11.22 19.59
N GLU A 103 -2.58 -11.71 20.15
CA GLU A 103 -2.41 -11.99 21.58
C GLU A 103 -1.66 -10.88 22.33
N ILE A 104 -1.29 -9.82 21.63
CA ILE A 104 -0.63 -8.65 22.23
C ILE A 104 -1.55 -8.06 23.29
N LYS A 105 -1.03 -7.95 24.50
CA LYS A 105 -1.76 -7.31 25.60
C LYS A 105 -1.43 -5.82 25.63
N GLU A 106 -2.44 -5.05 25.94
CA GLU A 106 -2.29 -3.63 26.21
C GLU A 106 -1.24 -3.45 27.32
N SER A 107 -0.14 -2.78 26.98
CA SER A 107 0.90 -2.41 27.94
C SER A 107 0.70 -0.93 28.26
N LEU A 108 0.64 -0.59 29.54
CA LEU A 108 0.43 0.75 30.06
C LEU A 108 1.18 1.81 29.23
N ASN A 109 0.44 2.55 28.42
CA ASN A 109 0.85 3.76 27.66
C ASN A 109 1.80 3.59 26.47
N LYS A 110 1.94 2.42 25.86
CA LYS A 110 2.80 2.28 24.68
C LYS A 110 2.20 1.31 23.66
N LYS A 111 1.91 1.81 22.45
CA LYS A 111 1.58 0.95 21.31
C LYS A 111 2.78 0.08 20.94
N TRP A 112 2.50 -1.15 20.56
CA TRP A 112 3.51 -2.05 20.01
C TRP A 112 3.93 -1.59 18.63
N THR A 113 5.15 -1.91 18.22
CA THR A 113 5.67 -1.60 16.90
C THR A 113 5.94 -2.87 16.12
N ILE A 114 5.56 -2.87 14.84
CA ILE A 114 5.83 -3.94 13.89
C ILE A 114 6.67 -3.34 12.78
N TYR A 115 7.80 -3.96 12.49
CA TYR A 115 8.72 -3.51 11.45
C TYR A 115 8.96 -4.60 10.42
N ASP A 116 8.79 -4.25 9.14
CA ASP A 116 9.16 -5.09 8.00
C ASP A 116 10.32 -4.44 7.23
N PRO A 117 11.54 -4.99 7.31
CA PRO A 117 12.74 -4.43 6.67
C PRO A 117 12.78 -4.60 5.15
N ALA A 118 11.84 -5.34 4.56
CA ALA A 118 11.73 -5.61 3.12
C ALA A 118 10.26 -5.70 2.71
N CYS A 119 9.49 -4.65 3.05
CA CYS A 119 8.03 -4.70 3.12
C CYS A 119 7.32 -4.91 1.76
N GLY A 120 8.03 -4.80 0.63
CA GLY A 120 7.42 -4.95 -0.68
C GLY A 120 6.24 -3.99 -0.86
N SER A 121 5.07 -4.52 -1.19
CA SER A 121 3.82 -3.76 -1.30
C SER A 121 3.13 -3.47 0.04
N GLY A 122 3.71 -3.87 1.17
CA GLY A 122 3.14 -3.65 2.50
C GLY A 122 2.04 -4.63 2.92
N SER A 123 1.75 -5.66 2.13
CA SER A 123 0.66 -6.60 2.40
C SER A 123 0.78 -7.30 3.75
N LEU A 124 2.01 -7.67 4.17
CA LEU A 124 2.24 -8.29 5.47
C LEU A 124 1.93 -7.33 6.62
N LEU A 125 2.35 -6.07 6.51
CA LEU A 125 2.08 -5.02 7.50
C LEU A 125 0.58 -4.75 7.64
N ILE A 126 -0.15 -4.71 6.53
CA ILE A 126 -1.61 -4.51 6.54
C ILE A 126 -2.30 -5.63 7.30
N ARG A 127 -1.97 -6.90 7.00
CA ARG A 127 -2.57 -8.04 7.68
C ARG A 127 -2.14 -8.13 9.15
N ALA A 128 -0.96 -7.64 9.49
CA ALA A 128 -0.54 -7.51 10.88
C ALA A 128 -1.42 -6.51 11.66
N VAL A 129 -1.78 -5.39 11.05
CA VAL A 129 -2.72 -4.43 11.65
C VAL A 129 -4.13 -5.02 11.78
N ASP A 130 -4.59 -5.77 10.78
CA ASP A 130 -5.92 -6.40 10.80
C ASP A 130 -6.08 -7.43 11.93
N GLU A 131 -5.00 -8.14 12.27
CA GLU A 131 -5.00 -9.14 13.36
C GLU A 131 -4.68 -8.52 14.74
N ALA A 132 -4.30 -7.24 14.79
CA ALA A 132 -3.97 -6.57 16.05
C ALA A 132 -5.22 -6.24 16.87
N PRO A 133 -5.16 -6.34 18.23
CA PRO A 133 -6.24 -5.86 19.06
C PRO A 133 -6.44 -4.35 18.89
N LEU A 134 -7.66 -3.90 19.13
CA LEU A 134 -8.03 -2.49 19.10
C LEU A 134 -7.91 -1.89 20.51
N ASP A 135 -7.56 -0.62 20.59
CA ASP A 135 -7.57 0.15 21.82
C ASP A 135 -9.00 0.65 22.17
N GLU A 136 -9.14 1.42 23.25
CA GLU A 136 -10.44 1.96 23.72
C GLU A 136 -11.10 2.90 22.70
N ASP A 137 -10.32 3.53 21.83
CA ASP A 137 -10.78 4.43 20.78
C ASP A 137 -11.16 3.66 19.49
N GLY A 138 -10.90 2.36 19.44
CA GLY A 138 -11.13 1.50 18.29
C GLY A 138 -9.99 1.51 17.27
N ASP A 139 -8.85 2.08 17.63
CA ASP A 139 -7.65 2.09 16.81
C ASP A 139 -6.79 0.83 17.06
N PRO A 140 -6.07 0.31 16.04
CA PRO A 140 -5.15 -0.80 16.25
C PRO A 140 -4.07 -0.46 17.28
N PHE A 141 -3.84 -1.39 18.22
CA PHE A 141 -2.87 -1.24 19.30
C PHE A 141 -1.41 -1.43 18.84
N VAL A 142 -1.18 -1.27 17.55
CA VAL A 142 0.14 -1.37 16.91
C VAL A 142 0.40 -0.18 16.00
N SER A 143 1.68 0.18 15.87
CA SER A 143 2.19 1.07 14.83
C SER A 143 3.07 0.26 13.90
N ILE A 144 2.96 0.47 12.59
CA ILE A 144 3.68 -0.29 11.60
C ILE A 144 4.73 0.57 10.89
N PHE A 145 5.88 -0.04 10.63
CA PHE A 145 7.00 0.57 9.93
C PHE A 145 7.49 -0.37 8.85
N GLY A 146 7.77 0.15 7.68
CA GLY A 146 8.28 -0.63 6.57
C GLY A 146 9.46 0.05 5.90
N GLN A 147 10.39 -0.75 5.40
CA GLN A 147 11.45 -0.26 4.53
C GLN A 147 11.51 -1.09 3.26
N GLU A 148 11.59 -0.43 2.10
CA GLU A 148 11.65 -1.08 0.81
C GLU A 148 12.72 -0.42 -0.07
N LYS A 149 13.58 -1.24 -0.69
CA LYS A 149 14.70 -0.76 -1.49
C LYS A 149 14.24 -0.10 -2.79
N ASP A 150 13.27 -0.72 -3.48
CA ASP A 150 12.74 -0.18 -4.73
C ASP A 150 11.77 0.96 -4.46
N ARG A 151 12.08 2.14 -4.99
CA ARG A 151 11.31 3.36 -4.75
C ARG A 151 9.87 3.27 -5.24
N SER A 152 9.64 2.62 -6.39
CA SER A 152 8.30 2.47 -6.92
C SER A 152 7.47 1.49 -6.10
N THR A 153 8.09 0.40 -5.65
CA THR A 153 7.44 -0.56 -4.74
C THR A 153 7.13 0.06 -3.37
N ALA A 154 8.03 0.88 -2.82
CA ALA A 154 7.77 1.64 -1.60
C ALA A 154 6.59 2.62 -1.78
N GLY A 155 6.47 3.25 -2.96
CA GLY A 155 5.30 4.07 -3.32
C GLY A 155 4.00 3.26 -3.34
N LEU A 156 4.04 2.05 -3.91
CA LEU A 156 2.90 1.14 -3.91
C LEU A 156 2.51 0.73 -2.48
N ALA A 157 3.47 0.46 -1.60
CA ALA A 157 3.21 0.16 -0.19
C ALA A 157 2.50 1.32 0.52
N LYS A 158 2.97 2.55 0.34
CA LYS A 158 2.31 3.76 0.89
C LYS A 158 0.86 3.87 0.40
N MET A 159 0.64 3.69 -0.90
CA MET A 159 -0.70 3.73 -1.47
C MET A 159 -1.58 2.63 -0.89
N ASN A 160 -1.05 1.42 -0.74
CA ASN A 160 -1.74 0.29 -0.17
C ASN A 160 -2.21 0.58 1.27
N LEU A 161 -1.34 1.12 2.12
CA LEU A 161 -1.70 1.54 3.48
C LEU A 161 -2.82 2.58 3.50
N ILE A 162 -2.77 3.56 2.60
CA ILE A 162 -3.80 4.60 2.49
C ILE A 162 -5.14 4.00 2.08
N LEU A 163 -5.16 3.13 1.08
CA LEU A 163 -6.39 2.51 0.56
C LEU A 163 -7.06 1.62 1.62
N HIS A 164 -6.26 0.89 2.39
CA HIS A 164 -6.73 0.09 3.53
C HIS A 164 -6.96 0.91 4.82
N GLN A 165 -6.84 2.24 4.75
CA GLN A 165 -7.05 3.16 5.88
C GLN A 165 -6.15 2.86 7.10
N LYS A 166 -4.94 2.34 6.86
CA LYS A 166 -3.94 2.05 7.89
C LYS A 166 -3.02 3.26 8.12
N GLY A 167 -3.61 4.41 8.43
CA GLY A 167 -2.94 5.71 8.53
C GLY A 167 -1.82 5.84 9.58
N THR A 168 -1.62 4.83 10.42
CA THR A 168 -0.53 4.78 11.43
C THR A 168 0.75 4.17 10.88
N GLY A 169 0.80 3.84 9.58
CA GLY A 169 1.94 3.20 8.95
C GLY A 169 2.93 4.18 8.34
N GLU A 170 4.22 3.93 8.51
CA GLU A 170 5.30 4.68 7.89
C GLU A 170 6.15 3.77 6.99
N ILE A 171 6.29 4.14 5.71
CA ILE A 171 7.11 3.41 4.75
C ILE A 171 8.27 4.28 4.29
N HIS A 172 9.48 3.76 4.44
CA HIS A 172 10.72 4.40 3.99
C HIS A 172 11.30 3.71 2.77
N SER A 173 11.74 4.50 1.76
CA SER A 173 12.44 3.96 0.61
C SER A 173 13.94 3.94 0.86
N GLY A 174 14.56 2.77 0.82
CA GLY A 174 16.01 2.64 1.02
C GLY A 174 16.46 1.21 1.23
N ASN A 175 17.76 0.98 1.05
CA ASN A 175 18.36 -0.33 1.27
C ASN A 175 18.60 -0.55 2.76
N THR A 176 17.81 -1.39 3.37
CA THR A 176 17.85 -1.72 4.80
C THR A 176 19.21 -2.25 5.26
N LEU A 177 19.87 -3.05 4.40
CA LEU A 177 21.19 -3.62 4.76
C LEU A 177 22.32 -2.57 4.77
N GLN A 178 22.15 -1.47 4.04
CA GLN A 178 23.13 -0.39 3.98
C GLN A 178 22.80 0.77 4.91
N ASN A 179 21.52 1.08 5.02
CA ASN A 179 21.03 2.24 5.76
C ASN A 179 19.67 1.93 6.40
N PRO A 180 19.63 1.16 7.50
CA PRO A 180 18.40 0.90 8.22
C PRO A 180 17.85 2.22 8.81
N CYS A 181 16.55 2.47 8.62
CA CYS A 181 15.92 3.73 9.04
C CYS A 181 15.27 3.64 10.42
N TYR A 182 14.87 2.45 10.83
CA TYR A 182 14.16 2.23 12.09
C TYR A 182 15.04 1.40 13.02
N LEU A 183 15.83 2.10 13.80
CA LEU A 183 16.74 1.51 14.77
C LEU A 183 16.15 1.65 16.18
N ASP A 184 16.46 0.69 17.05
CA ASP A 184 16.15 0.80 18.46
C ASP A 184 17.01 1.86 19.18
N ALA A 185 16.79 2.05 20.47
CA ALA A 185 17.55 3.00 21.28
C ALA A 185 19.05 2.68 21.37
N HIS A 186 19.47 1.49 20.93
CA HIS A 186 20.86 1.03 20.92
C HIS A 186 21.48 1.10 19.53
N GLY A 187 20.74 1.57 18.51
CA GLY A 187 21.19 1.67 17.12
C GLY A 187 21.26 0.32 16.41
N GLN A 188 20.45 -0.65 16.82
CA GLN A 188 20.34 -1.98 16.23
C GLN A 188 19.00 -2.21 15.56
#